data_2bcb9a0b966ee663fb0ec1b7b06c342c
#
_entry.id   2bcb9a0b966ee663fb0ec1b7b06c342c
#
_cell.length_a   1.000
_cell.length_b   1.000
_cell.length_c   1.000
_cell.angle_alpha   90.00
_cell.angle_beta   90.00
_cell.angle_gamma   90.00
#
_symmetry.space_group_name_H-M   'P 1'
#
loop_
_entity.id
_entity.type
_entity.pdbx_description
1 polymer ?
#
loop_
_entity_poly.entity_id
_entity_poly.type
_entity_poly.pdbx_seq_one_letter_code
_entity_poly.pdbx_strand_id
1 'polypeptide(L)'
;YGVFFSLMRRHGFFVHANTLFGSIGKTRGSCAKDGSLGEGTERPYYSGKTAKSHFTITAGATHRLTSQLCLFEGVGYGRSAVAWQLAQSEGGGYVLNDGLTHKGVAGEIGALVAWGRLSVSVSAVTIGGKQWQGHLGIGIKLWRTKKMRKNGK
;
A
#
# COMPACT_ATOMS: atom_id res chain seq x y z
N TYR A 1 4.68 -0.84 -6.28
CA TYR A 1 5.26 -2.19 -6.30
C TYR A 1 5.10 -2.81 -4.93
N GLY A 2 4.85 -4.14 -4.87
CA GLY A 2 4.66 -4.82 -3.61
C GLY A 2 5.04 -6.30 -3.66
N VAL A 3 5.26 -6.87 -2.49
CA VAL A 3 5.49 -8.30 -2.29
C VAL A 3 4.40 -8.83 -1.39
N PHE A 4 3.66 -9.81 -1.90
CA PHE A 4 2.60 -10.50 -1.18
C PHE A 4 3.02 -11.94 -0.93
N PHE A 5 3.10 -12.31 0.33
CA PHE A 5 3.33 -13.70 0.74
C PHE A 5 2.09 -14.22 1.46
N SER A 6 1.61 -15.41 1.07
CA SER A 6 0.47 -16.03 1.77
C SER A 6 0.62 -17.54 1.92
N LEU A 7 0.18 -18.04 3.04
CA LEU A 7 0.01 -19.47 3.29
C LEU A 7 -1.47 -19.83 3.14
N MET A 8 -1.82 -20.40 1.98
CA MET A 8 -3.20 -20.77 1.65
C MET A 8 -3.57 -22.16 2.16
N ARG A 9 -4.00 -22.24 3.40
CA ARG A 9 -4.71 -23.39 3.99
C ARG A 9 -6.20 -23.08 4.09
N ARG A 10 -7.00 -23.93 4.74
CA ARG A 10 -8.41 -23.61 5.06
C ARG A 10 -8.49 -22.26 5.81
N HIS A 11 -7.62 -22.10 6.80
CA HIS A 11 -7.29 -20.84 7.44
C HIS A 11 -5.78 -20.71 7.41
N GLY A 12 -5.29 -19.59 6.97
CA GLY A 12 -3.87 -19.31 6.82
C GLY A 12 -3.56 -17.87 7.21
N PHE A 13 -2.39 -17.40 6.83
CA PHE A 13 -1.97 -16.02 7.05
C PHE A 13 -1.37 -15.43 5.79
N PHE A 14 -1.29 -14.11 5.75
CA PHE A 14 -0.54 -13.38 4.73
C PHE A 14 0.28 -12.26 5.35
N VAL A 15 1.29 -11.84 4.60
CA VAL A 15 2.04 -10.60 4.80
C VAL A 15 2.15 -9.91 3.46
N HIS A 16 1.82 -8.63 3.42
CA HIS A 16 1.89 -7.80 2.23
C HIS A 16 2.68 -6.53 2.53
N ALA A 17 3.72 -6.27 1.77
CA ALA A 17 4.46 -5.02 1.79
C ALA A 17 4.33 -4.35 0.43
N ASN A 18 3.93 -3.09 0.42
CA ASN A 18 3.73 -2.30 -0.79
C ASN A 18 4.42 -0.95 -0.66
N THR A 19 5.05 -0.49 -1.72
CA THR A 19 5.71 0.80 -1.79
C THR A 19 5.57 1.42 -3.19
N LEU A 20 5.49 2.72 -3.24
CA LEU A 20 5.63 3.49 -4.46
C LEU A 20 7.06 4.04 -4.50
N PHE A 21 7.84 3.64 -5.49
CA PHE A 21 9.15 4.23 -5.75
C PHE A 21 8.96 5.62 -6.40
N GLY A 22 8.52 6.57 -5.58
CA GLY A 22 8.55 7.99 -5.92
C GLY A 22 9.54 8.63 -4.96
N SER A 23 10.68 9.10 -5.43
CA SER A 23 11.58 9.83 -4.57
C SER A 23 10.99 11.22 -4.34
N ILE A 24 10.34 11.38 -3.19
CA ILE A 24 10.29 12.71 -2.60
C ILE A 24 11.74 12.98 -2.25
N GLY A 25 12.42 13.78 -3.06
CA GLY A 25 13.80 14.21 -2.80
C GLY A 25 13.90 14.86 -1.42
N LYS A 26 15.07 15.37 -1.08
CA LYS A 26 15.29 16.04 0.21
C LYS A 26 14.22 17.12 0.42
N THR A 27 13.35 16.95 1.41
CA THR A 27 12.32 17.94 1.76
C THR A 27 12.95 19.06 2.57
N ARG A 28 12.61 20.30 2.28
CA ARG A 28 13.08 21.50 3.00
C ARG A 28 12.20 21.92 4.18
N GLY A 29 11.16 21.13 4.49
CA GLY A 29 10.20 21.41 5.53
C GLY A 29 8.82 20.90 5.17
N SER A 30 7.80 21.39 5.86
CA SER A 30 6.41 21.08 5.59
C SER A 30 5.59 22.35 5.33
N CYS A 31 4.47 22.19 4.63
CA CYS A 31 3.46 23.21 4.42
C CYS A 31 2.08 22.71 4.86
N ALA A 32 1.21 23.64 5.17
CA ALA A 32 -0.19 23.36 5.47
C ALA A 32 -0.92 22.81 4.22
N LYS A 33 -2.15 22.36 4.40
CA LYS A 33 -2.97 21.81 3.30
C LYS A 33 -3.17 22.81 2.16
N ASP A 34 -3.24 24.07 2.45
CA ASP A 34 -3.41 25.16 1.50
C ASP A 34 -2.10 25.63 0.87
N GLY A 35 -0.96 25.11 1.30
CA GLY A 35 0.37 25.41 0.79
C GLY A 35 1.10 26.54 1.51
N SER A 36 0.57 27.09 2.62
CA SER A 36 1.29 28.09 3.40
C SER A 36 2.44 27.45 4.18
N LEU A 37 3.56 28.19 4.29
CA LEU A 37 4.75 27.77 5.05
C LEU A 37 4.70 28.37 6.46
N GLY A 38 4.90 27.52 7.47
CA GLY A 38 4.91 27.95 8.87
C GLY A 38 3.55 28.45 9.37
N GLU A 39 3.57 29.31 10.40
CA GLU A 39 2.38 29.94 10.99
C GLU A 39 1.88 31.18 10.20
N GLY A 40 2.57 31.51 9.12
CA GLY A 40 2.24 32.65 8.28
C GLY A 40 1.21 32.33 7.19
N THR A 41 0.56 33.38 6.67
CA THR A 41 -0.33 33.30 5.50
C THR A 41 0.41 33.34 4.17
N GLU A 42 1.73 33.49 4.20
CA GLU A 42 2.53 33.57 2.99
C GLU A 42 2.60 32.23 2.28
N ARG A 43 2.20 32.26 1.02
CA ARG A 43 2.29 31.10 0.14
C ARG A 43 3.45 31.32 -0.84
N PRO A 44 4.48 30.47 -0.79
CA PRO A 44 5.55 30.55 -1.78
C PRO A 44 5.02 30.13 -3.15
N TYR A 45 5.76 30.50 -4.18
CA TYR A 45 5.46 30.07 -5.54
C TYR A 45 5.83 28.59 -5.71
N TYR A 46 4.87 27.81 -6.18
CA TYR A 46 5.04 26.38 -6.49
C TYR A 46 5.23 26.19 -8.00
N SER A 47 6.06 25.22 -8.38
CA SER A 47 6.29 24.87 -9.78
C SER A 47 5.15 24.09 -10.43
N GLY A 48 4.13 23.70 -9.67
CA GLY A 48 3.04 22.84 -10.11
C GLY A 48 3.38 21.33 -10.10
N LYS A 49 4.63 20.95 -9.85
CA LYS A 49 5.03 19.54 -9.75
C LYS A 49 4.77 18.98 -8.36
N THR A 50 4.27 17.75 -8.32
CA THR A 50 4.05 17.01 -7.08
C THR A 50 4.84 15.71 -7.08
N ALA A 51 5.39 15.34 -5.93
CA ALA A 51 5.96 14.03 -5.69
C ALA A 51 5.11 13.28 -4.66
N LYS A 52 4.91 12.00 -4.88
CA LYS A 52 4.14 11.13 -3.97
C LYS A 52 5.03 9.99 -3.52
N SER A 53 4.95 9.64 -2.24
CA SER A 53 5.53 8.41 -1.71
C SER A 53 4.47 7.66 -0.94
N HIS A 54 4.53 6.36 -1.02
CA HIS A 54 3.60 5.48 -0.35
C HIS A 54 4.34 4.25 0.15
N PHE A 55 3.98 3.83 1.35
CA PHE A 55 4.46 2.59 1.94
C PHE A 55 3.36 2.01 2.82
N THR A 56 3.10 0.71 2.67
CA THR A 56 2.23 -0.05 3.59
C THR A 56 2.85 -1.40 3.87
N ILE A 57 2.67 -1.86 5.10
CA ILE A 57 2.92 -3.24 5.50
C ILE A 57 1.70 -3.73 6.27
N THR A 58 1.11 -4.83 5.82
CA THR A 58 -0.06 -5.45 6.42
C THR A 58 0.18 -6.93 6.63
N ALA A 59 -0.44 -7.48 7.66
CA ALA A 59 -0.46 -8.90 7.92
C ALA A 59 -1.84 -9.30 8.45
N GLY A 60 -2.26 -10.53 8.19
CA GLY A 60 -3.58 -10.96 8.61
C GLY A 60 -3.93 -12.39 8.23
N ALA A 61 -5.22 -12.67 8.25
CA ALA A 61 -5.76 -13.98 8.00
C ALA A 61 -6.10 -14.20 6.52
N THR A 62 -6.04 -15.46 6.10
CA THR A 62 -6.55 -15.90 4.80
C THR A 62 -7.61 -16.96 5.01
N HIS A 63 -8.72 -16.87 4.28
CA HIS A 63 -9.87 -17.76 4.35
C HIS A 63 -10.15 -18.37 2.98
N ARG A 64 -9.88 -19.66 2.84
CA ARG A 64 -10.11 -20.36 1.58
C ARG A 64 -11.59 -20.72 1.45
N LEU A 65 -12.27 -20.10 0.49
CA LEU A 65 -13.70 -20.38 0.21
C LEU A 65 -13.88 -21.57 -0.73
N THR A 66 -13.06 -21.65 -1.78
CA THR A 66 -13.09 -22.75 -2.75
C THR A 66 -11.69 -23.29 -2.99
N SER A 67 -11.54 -24.25 -3.90
CA SER A 67 -10.22 -24.73 -4.33
C SER A 67 -9.37 -23.64 -5.00
N GLN A 68 -10.01 -22.59 -5.52
CA GLN A 68 -9.38 -21.55 -6.30
C GLN A 68 -9.46 -20.16 -5.63
N LEU A 69 -10.53 -19.88 -4.86
CA LEU A 69 -10.79 -18.57 -4.26
C LEU A 69 -10.40 -18.54 -2.79
N CYS A 70 -9.63 -17.54 -2.42
CA CYS A 70 -9.24 -17.23 -1.06
C CYS A 70 -9.53 -15.74 -0.79
N LEU A 71 -10.20 -15.44 0.31
CA LEU A 71 -10.31 -14.08 0.83
C LEU A 71 -9.20 -13.85 1.84
N PHE A 72 -8.80 -12.60 2.00
CA PHE A 72 -7.84 -12.20 3.03
C PHE A 72 -8.21 -10.84 3.61
N GLU A 73 -7.88 -10.69 4.87
CA GLU A 73 -8.09 -9.46 5.62
C GLU A 73 -6.97 -9.29 6.64
N GLY A 74 -6.54 -8.06 6.86
CA GLY A 74 -5.43 -7.79 7.77
C GLY A 74 -5.32 -6.35 8.18
N VAL A 75 -4.42 -6.15 9.11
CA VAL A 75 -4.08 -4.84 9.65
C VAL A 75 -2.57 -4.64 9.62
N GLY A 76 -2.15 -3.39 9.69
CA GLY A 76 -0.75 -3.06 9.66
C GLY A 76 -0.51 -1.58 9.84
N TYR A 77 0.55 -1.10 9.22
CA TYR A 77 0.93 0.30 9.23
C TYR A 77 1.12 0.83 7.82
N GLY A 78 0.75 2.07 7.60
CA GLY A 78 0.94 2.73 6.31
C GLY A 78 1.32 4.20 6.46
N ARG A 79 2.01 4.68 5.45
CA ARG A 79 2.31 6.11 5.25
C ARG A 79 2.11 6.46 3.79
N SER A 80 1.38 7.54 3.55
CA SER A 80 1.28 8.16 2.24
C SER A 80 1.66 9.63 2.39
N ALA A 81 2.61 10.07 1.62
CA ALA A 81 3.11 11.44 1.68
C ALA A 81 3.01 12.10 0.30
N VAL A 82 2.61 13.37 0.32
CA VAL A 82 2.55 14.23 -0.86
C VAL A 82 3.45 15.42 -0.61
N ALA A 83 4.36 15.69 -1.52
CA ALA A 83 5.22 16.85 -1.48
C ALA A 83 5.03 17.71 -2.73
N TRP A 84 5.05 19.02 -2.55
CA TRP A 84 4.96 20.01 -3.60
C TRP A 84 6.32 20.62 -3.87
N GLN A 85 6.65 20.79 -5.15
CA GLN A 85 7.90 21.41 -5.54
C GLN A 85 7.77 22.92 -5.51
N LEU A 86 8.68 23.57 -4.79
CA LEU A 86 8.85 25.03 -4.83
C LEU A 86 9.36 25.47 -6.21
N ALA A 87 8.96 26.66 -6.62
CA ALA A 87 9.53 27.29 -7.82
C ALA A 87 11.04 27.56 -7.63
N GLN A 88 11.76 27.69 -8.73
CA GLN A 88 13.20 27.95 -8.69
C GLN A 88 13.53 29.30 -8.03
N SER A 89 12.64 30.29 -8.16
CA SER A 89 12.72 31.59 -7.47
C SER A 89 12.72 31.47 -5.95
N GLU A 90 12.06 30.41 -5.41
CA GLU A 90 12.00 30.09 -3.98
C GLU A 90 13.13 29.12 -3.56
N GLY A 91 14.16 28.97 -4.39
CA GLY A 91 15.30 28.09 -4.15
C GLY A 91 15.06 26.62 -4.47
N GLY A 92 13.91 26.28 -5.07
CA GLY A 92 13.59 24.90 -5.51
C GLY A 92 13.47 23.90 -4.35
N GLY A 93 13.38 22.62 -4.69
CA GLY A 93 13.23 21.52 -3.71
C GLY A 93 11.77 21.18 -3.43
N TYR A 94 11.55 20.26 -2.50
CA TYR A 94 10.21 19.78 -2.14
C TYR A 94 9.86 20.14 -0.71
N VAL A 95 8.60 20.50 -0.47
CA VAL A 95 8.01 20.67 0.86
C VAL A 95 6.89 19.65 1.05
N LEU A 96 6.87 19.00 2.20
CA LEU A 96 5.87 18.01 2.54
C LEU A 96 4.54 18.72 2.84
N ASN A 97 3.46 18.30 2.19
CA ASN A 97 2.13 18.82 2.51
C ASN A 97 1.52 17.99 3.64
N ASP A 98 1.46 18.57 4.85
CA ASP A 98 1.00 17.88 6.06
C ASP A 98 -0.49 17.52 5.97
N GLY A 99 -1.30 18.36 5.34
CA GLY A 99 -2.73 18.09 5.17
C GLY A 99 -3.06 16.96 4.18
N LEU A 100 -2.12 16.63 3.28
CA LEU A 100 -2.23 15.55 2.30
C LEU A 100 -1.37 14.33 2.67
N THR A 101 -0.61 14.42 3.77
CA THR A 101 0.23 13.34 4.25
C THR A 101 -0.52 12.58 5.36
N HIS A 102 -0.68 11.28 5.16
CA HIS A 102 -1.37 10.41 6.10
C HIS A 102 -0.43 9.29 6.56
N LYS A 103 -0.46 8.99 7.85
CA LYS A 103 0.28 7.89 8.47
C LYS A 103 -0.57 7.28 9.58
N GLY A 104 -0.44 5.99 9.80
CA GLY A 104 -1.15 5.32 10.89
C GLY A 104 -1.50 3.87 10.57
N VAL A 105 -2.50 3.38 11.28
CA VAL A 105 -3.00 2.02 11.09
C VAL A 105 -3.51 1.86 9.66
N ALA A 106 -3.04 0.80 9.00
CA ALA A 106 -3.53 0.37 7.70
C ALA A 106 -4.44 -0.85 7.87
N GLY A 107 -5.55 -0.86 7.14
CA GLY A 107 -6.43 -2.02 7.00
C GLY A 107 -6.39 -2.52 5.57
N GLU A 108 -6.38 -3.83 5.36
CA GLU A 108 -6.42 -4.43 4.03
C GLU A 108 -7.48 -5.52 3.98
N ILE A 109 -8.23 -5.53 2.87
CA ILE A 109 -9.16 -6.60 2.52
C ILE A 109 -9.00 -6.93 1.04
N GLY A 110 -9.06 -8.23 0.70
CA GLY A 110 -8.90 -8.61 -0.68
C GLY A 110 -9.29 -10.05 -0.98
N ALA A 111 -9.17 -10.38 -2.25
CA ALA A 111 -9.40 -11.71 -2.79
C ALA A 111 -8.20 -12.17 -3.62
N LEU A 112 -7.93 -13.46 -3.58
CA LEU A 112 -6.90 -14.11 -4.37
C LEU A 112 -7.54 -15.30 -5.09
N VAL A 113 -7.37 -15.34 -6.39
CA VAL A 113 -7.81 -16.46 -7.24
C VAL A 113 -6.59 -17.18 -7.80
N ALA A 114 -6.55 -18.49 -7.64
CA ALA A 114 -5.42 -19.32 -8.04
C ALA A 114 -5.83 -20.36 -9.09
N TRP A 115 -5.11 -20.41 -10.23
CA TRP A 115 -5.23 -21.43 -11.29
C TRP A 115 -3.90 -22.16 -11.45
N GLY A 116 -3.87 -23.40 -10.98
CA GLY A 116 -2.64 -24.19 -11.05
C GLY A 116 -1.49 -23.59 -10.25
N ARG A 117 -0.51 -23.03 -10.93
CA ARG A 117 0.64 -22.34 -10.33
C ARG A 117 0.50 -20.82 -10.32
N LEU A 118 -0.40 -20.27 -11.12
CA LEU A 118 -0.63 -18.82 -11.18
C LEU A 118 -1.67 -18.39 -10.19
N SER A 119 -1.54 -17.17 -9.69
CA SER A 119 -2.55 -16.53 -8.86
C SER A 119 -2.66 -15.05 -9.21
N VAL A 120 -3.87 -14.53 -9.10
CA VAL A 120 -4.17 -13.10 -9.23
C VAL A 120 -4.81 -12.66 -7.92
N SER A 121 -4.35 -11.54 -7.39
CA SER A 121 -4.93 -10.92 -6.19
C SER A 121 -5.44 -9.52 -6.50
N VAL A 122 -6.53 -9.17 -5.85
CA VAL A 122 -7.06 -7.81 -5.82
C VAL A 122 -7.31 -7.44 -4.36
N SER A 123 -6.89 -6.26 -3.95
CA SER A 123 -7.15 -5.78 -2.60
C SER A 123 -7.42 -4.28 -2.55
N ALA A 124 -8.09 -3.88 -1.49
CA ALA A 124 -8.25 -2.49 -1.09
C ALA A 124 -7.54 -2.28 0.25
N VAL A 125 -6.72 -1.25 0.32
CA VAL A 125 -5.97 -0.85 1.51
C VAL A 125 -6.43 0.53 1.93
N THR A 126 -6.66 0.72 3.23
CA THR A 126 -6.92 2.03 3.80
C THR A 126 -5.85 2.40 4.82
N ILE A 127 -5.48 3.69 4.88
CA ILE A 127 -4.58 4.23 5.90
C ILE A 127 -5.37 5.23 6.74
N GLY A 128 -5.51 4.94 8.04
CA GLY A 128 -6.25 5.75 8.98
C GLY A 128 -7.72 5.95 8.64
N GLY A 129 -8.31 5.10 7.79
CA GLY A 129 -9.68 5.23 7.31
C GLY A 129 -9.92 6.41 6.34
N LYS A 130 -8.89 7.20 6.05
CA LYS A 130 -9.02 8.45 5.25
C LYS A 130 -8.51 8.30 3.82
N GLN A 131 -7.56 7.43 3.59
CA GLN A 131 -6.99 7.21 2.27
C GLN A 131 -7.20 5.77 1.84
N TRP A 132 -7.73 5.57 0.63
CA TRP A 132 -7.99 4.26 0.05
C TRP A 132 -7.13 4.04 -1.19
N GLN A 133 -6.67 2.82 -1.37
CA GLN A 133 -5.89 2.40 -2.54
C GLN A 133 -6.30 1.01 -2.97
N GLY A 134 -6.39 0.82 -4.29
CA GLY A 134 -6.59 -0.50 -4.90
C GLY A 134 -5.25 -1.11 -5.33
N HIS A 135 -5.06 -2.39 -5.05
CA HIS A 135 -3.89 -3.14 -5.48
C HIS A 135 -4.30 -4.30 -6.36
N LEU A 136 -3.53 -4.54 -7.41
CA LEU A 136 -3.64 -5.71 -8.27
C LEU A 136 -2.30 -6.43 -8.25
N GLY A 137 -2.32 -7.74 -8.01
CA GLY A 137 -1.11 -8.55 -7.93
C GLY A 137 -1.19 -9.81 -8.79
N ILE A 138 -0.04 -10.22 -9.29
CA ILE A 138 0.15 -11.52 -9.95
C ILE A 138 1.16 -12.31 -9.13
N GLY A 139 0.88 -13.56 -8.85
CA GLY A 139 1.71 -14.40 -8.01
C GLY A 139 1.92 -15.80 -8.55
N ILE A 140 2.90 -16.48 -7.99
CA ILE A 140 3.24 -17.86 -8.30
C ILE A 140 3.14 -18.70 -7.03
N LYS A 141 2.45 -19.82 -7.13
CA LYS A 141 2.35 -20.80 -6.04
C LYS A 141 3.62 -21.66 -6.00
N LEU A 142 4.39 -21.53 -4.95
CA LEU A 142 5.68 -22.21 -4.78
C LEU A 142 5.54 -23.69 -4.37
N TRP A 143 4.51 -24.04 -3.60
CA TRP A 143 4.31 -25.41 -3.11
C TRP A 143 3.00 -26.04 -3.57
N ARG A 144 3.09 -27.26 -4.10
CA ARG A 144 1.92 -28.12 -4.26
C ARG A 144 1.62 -28.80 -2.93
N THR A 145 0.45 -28.56 -2.34
CA THR A 145 -0.08 -29.42 -1.30
C THR A 145 -0.28 -30.81 -1.92
N LYS A 146 0.47 -31.81 -1.47
CA LYS A 146 0.21 -33.22 -1.86
C LYS A 146 -1.25 -33.51 -1.56
N LYS A 147 -2.05 -33.89 -2.57
CA LYS A 147 -3.37 -34.49 -2.33
C LYS A 147 -3.15 -35.65 -1.36
N MET A 148 -3.71 -35.59 -0.15
CA MET A 148 -3.80 -36.78 0.67
C MET A 148 -4.61 -37.79 -0.15
N ARG A 149 -3.94 -38.82 -0.57
CA ARG A 149 -4.56 -39.98 -1.18
C ARG A 149 -5.50 -40.55 -0.12
N LYS A 150 -6.82 -40.42 -0.27
CA LYS A 150 -7.78 -41.22 0.47
C LYS A 150 -7.49 -42.65 0.07
N ASN A 151 -6.76 -43.37 0.92
CA ASN A 151 -6.75 -44.82 0.86
C ASN A 151 -8.17 -45.25 1.24
N GLY A 152 -8.95 -45.64 0.24
CA GLY A 152 -10.15 -46.42 0.44
C GLY A 152 -9.76 -47.78 0.99
N LYS A 153 -10.34 -48.13 2.07
CA LYS A 153 -10.71 -49.49 2.42
C LYS A 153 -12.19 -49.47 2.77
#